data_658bbbb2198219ac006164c3844720e0
#
_entry.id   658bbbb2198219ac006164c3844720e0
#
_cell.length_a   1.000
_cell.length_b   1.000
_cell.length_c   1.000
_cell.angle_alpha   90.00
_cell.angle_beta   90.00
_cell.angle_gamma   90.00
#
_symmetry.space_group_name_H-M   'P 1'
#
loop_
_entity.id
_entity.type
_entity.pdbx_description
1 polymer ?
#
loop_
_entity_poly.entity_id
_entity_poly.type
_entity_poly.pdbx_seq_one_letter_code
_entity_poly.pdbx_strand_id
1 'polypeptide(L)'
;MKGILKNKIYLTIILVLVLALCQNMVWAGADKIVKIGFIDPLTGPTAAIGIGAKNSAELAVQQANASGEFSYKIQLVAEDDASDPATGVAAALKLCSDPDVVAVVSHFNSAVALATVHTFHRFGIAQVMPSSIHPDVTRGNDYKEVSRICADNIAEHNFGADLVVDKLGHKKWSSIYDTSSYGDNCNNNFKKVLEERGGVLLSEDGISVGTKDFRPILNKIKELKPEAIYFGGLTIEAALCKRQMKELGMDDIVYFGVTGLDSEKFNEIAGSAAEGTIIVGKLALGEDSDFVKAYNAASFSEPYEATGPYAYDAIGIILEALKKVGPDRKAIVDYIADPDFEYNGVIGLTKLDEDGQSVTGGLTWKVSRNGKWVSWSE
;
A
#
# COMPACT_ATOMS: atom_id res chain seq x y z
N MET A 1 33.19 53.03 -42.91
CA MET A 1 32.42 51.78 -43.15
C MET A 1 33.07 50.44 -42.67
N LYS A 2 34.39 50.29 -42.72
CA LYS A 2 35.06 49.03 -42.33
C LYS A 2 34.99 48.70 -40.82
N GLY A 3 34.86 49.65 -39.89
CA GLY A 3 34.76 49.42 -38.44
C GLY A 3 33.42 48.92 -37.98
N ILE A 4 32.32 49.38 -38.57
CA ILE A 4 30.94 49.01 -38.21
C ILE A 4 30.64 47.55 -38.62
N LEU A 5 31.23 47.10 -39.72
CA LEU A 5 31.05 45.71 -40.19
C LEU A 5 31.79 44.72 -39.31
N LYS A 6 33.00 45.04 -38.82
CA LYS A 6 33.74 44.21 -37.87
C LYS A 6 32.99 44.05 -36.54
N ASN A 7 32.42 45.13 -35.96
CA ASN A 7 31.66 45.06 -34.72
C ASN A 7 30.36 44.22 -34.85
N LYS A 8 29.68 44.27 -36.00
CA LYS A 8 28.51 43.41 -36.23
C LYS A 8 28.89 41.92 -36.31
N ILE A 9 30.01 41.60 -36.95
CA ILE A 9 30.50 40.22 -37.05
C ILE A 9 30.88 39.69 -35.66
N TYR A 10 31.56 40.44 -34.80
CA TYR A 10 31.88 40.07 -33.44
C TYR A 10 30.62 39.86 -32.58
N LEU A 11 29.61 40.74 -32.72
CA LEU A 11 28.36 40.62 -31.96
C LEU A 11 27.57 39.35 -32.36
N THR A 12 27.56 39.00 -33.66
CA THR A 12 26.91 37.79 -34.17
C THR A 12 27.65 36.54 -33.69
N ILE A 13 28.98 36.52 -33.65
CA ILE A 13 29.77 35.39 -33.16
C ILE A 13 29.54 35.19 -31.65
N ILE A 14 29.49 36.27 -30.86
CA ILE A 14 29.21 36.20 -29.41
C ILE A 14 27.76 35.65 -29.17
N LEU A 15 26.80 36.13 -29.97
CA LEU A 15 25.40 35.66 -29.84
C LEU A 15 25.27 34.16 -30.18
N VAL A 16 25.97 33.69 -31.21
CA VAL A 16 26.00 32.26 -31.61
C VAL A 16 26.71 31.42 -30.55
N LEU A 17 27.80 31.91 -29.94
CA LEU A 17 28.51 31.22 -28.84
C LEU A 17 27.67 31.16 -27.56
N VAL A 18 26.92 32.22 -27.23
CA VAL A 18 26.01 32.21 -26.06
C VAL A 18 24.85 31.26 -26.30
N LEU A 19 24.27 31.23 -27.52
CA LEU A 19 23.20 30.26 -27.86
C LEU A 19 23.72 28.81 -27.85
N ALA A 20 24.94 28.57 -28.34
CA ALA A 20 25.55 27.26 -28.29
C ALA A 20 25.90 26.78 -26.82
N LEU A 21 26.31 27.75 -25.97
CA LEU A 21 26.52 27.49 -24.54
C LEU A 21 25.19 27.20 -23.79
N CYS A 22 24.12 27.92 -24.11
CA CYS A 22 22.79 27.66 -23.56
C CYS A 22 22.23 26.30 -24.02
N GLN A 23 22.45 25.90 -25.28
CA GLN A 23 22.04 24.56 -25.75
C GLN A 23 22.82 23.44 -25.08
N ASN A 24 24.12 23.60 -24.78
CA ASN A 24 24.91 22.61 -24.07
C ASN A 24 24.54 22.51 -22.57
N MET A 25 24.08 23.62 -21.95
CA MET A 25 23.58 23.58 -20.57
C MET A 25 22.25 22.83 -20.44
N VAL A 26 21.37 22.90 -21.46
CA VAL A 26 20.10 22.17 -21.48
C VAL A 26 20.32 20.66 -21.71
N TRP A 27 21.39 20.26 -22.42
CA TRP A 27 21.68 18.83 -22.69
C TRP A 27 22.47 18.13 -21.58
N ALA A 28 23.19 18.85 -20.75
CA ALA A 28 24.00 18.26 -19.67
C ALA A 28 23.16 17.70 -18.49
N GLY A 29 21.86 18.03 -18.42
CA GLY A 29 20.95 17.52 -17.39
C GLY A 29 20.05 16.36 -17.86
N ALA A 30 19.96 16.11 -19.17
CA ALA A 30 19.01 15.13 -19.73
C ALA A 30 19.48 13.66 -19.59
N ASP A 31 20.74 13.41 -19.21
CA ASP A 31 21.31 12.06 -19.09
C ASP A 31 21.32 11.51 -17.66
N LYS A 32 21.03 12.36 -16.64
CA LYS A 32 21.00 11.86 -15.26
C LYS A 32 19.68 11.17 -15.00
N ILE A 33 19.75 9.88 -14.66
CA ILE A 33 18.60 9.08 -14.22
C ILE A 33 18.66 8.97 -12.68
N VAL A 34 17.52 9.25 -12.04
CA VAL A 34 17.29 8.97 -10.63
C VAL A 34 16.26 7.86 -10.54
N LYS A 35 16.54 6.80 -9.78
CA LYS A 35 15.69 5.63 -9.70
C LYS A 35 14.94 5.60 -8.38
N ILE A 36 13.66 5.25 -8.44
CA ILE A 36 12.83 4.89 -7.29
C ILE A 36 12.56 3.39 -7.39
N GLY A 37 12.90 2.64 -6.36
CA GLY A 37 12.60 1.23 -6.29
C GLY A 37 11.13 0.97 -5.96
N PHE A 38 10.61 -0.14 -6.43
CA PHE A 38 9.29 -0.63 -6.08
C PHE A 38 9.37 -2.14 -5.86
N ILE A 39 8.84 -2.65 -4.74
CA ILE A 39 8.82 -4.10 -4.45
C ILE A 39 7.44 -4.48 -3.94
N ASP A 40 6.76 -5.34 -4.66
CA ASP A 40 5.46 -5.91 -4.30
C ASP A 40 5.28 -7.27 -5.00
N PRO A 41 4.27 -8.09 -4.63
CA PRO A 41 4.00 -9.33 -5.34
C PRO A 41 3.46 -9.04 -6.76
N LEU A 42 4.31 -9.22 -7.77
CA LEU A 42 3.94 -9.07 -9.18
C LEU A 42 3.54 -10.40 -9.81
N THR A 43 3.78 -11.50 -9.10
CA THR A 43 3.34 -12.86 -9.45
C THR A 43 2.66 -13.55 -8.26
N GLY A 44 1.96 -14.67 -8.53
CA GLY A 44 1.30 -15.45 -7.49
C GLY A 44 -0.13 -14.98 -7.16
N PRO A 45 -0.70 -15.47 -6.02
CA PRO A 45 -2.10 -15.24 -5.66
C PRO A 45 -2.50 -13.79 -5.42
N THR A 46 -1.57 -12.95 -5.00
CA THR A 46 -1.79 -11.53 -4.69
C THR A 46 -1.30 -10.58 -5.78
N ALA A 47 -0.93 -11.12 -6.95
CA ALA A 47 -0.34 -10.35 -8.05
C ALA A 47 -1.22 -9.19 -8.53
N ALA A 48 -2.55 -9.35 -8.57
CA ALA A 48 -3.45 -8.27 -8.99
C ALA A 48 -3.26 -7.01 -8.13
N ILE A 49 -3.13 -7.18 -6.80
CA ILE A 49 -2.91 -6.08 -5.85
C ILE A 49 -1.56 -5.40 -6.11
N GLY A 50 -0.48 -6.19 -6.21
CA GLY A 50 0.86 -5.64 -6.44
C GLY A 50 1.01 -4.97 -7.81
N ILE A 51 0.40 -5.53 -8.86
CA ILE A 51 0.41 -4.92 -10.20
C ILE A 51 -0.39 -3.61 -10.21
N GLY A 52 -1.56 -3.55 -9.55
CA GLY A 52 -2.34 -2.32 -9.43
C GLY A 52 -1.57 -1.22 -8.69
N ALA A 53 -0.89 -1.57 -7.60
CA ALA A 53 -0.02 -0.67 -6.85
C ALA A 53 1.17 -0.19 -7.72
N LYS A 54 1.86 -1.11 -8.45
CA LYS A 54 2.95 -0.77 -9.37
C LYS A 54 2.49 0.19 -10.46
N ASN A 55 1.35 -0.07 -11.09
CA ASN A 55 0.80 0.79 -12.14
C ASN A 55 0.50 2.20 -11.60
N SER A 56 0.00 2.29 -10.36
CA SER A 56 -0.26 3.58 -9.68
C SER A 56 1.04 4.34 -9.38
N ALA A 57 2.07 3.64 -8.93
CA ALA A 57 3.41 4.19 -8.74
C ALA A 57 4.01 4.68 -10.07
N GLU A 58 3.85 3.91 -11.13
CA GLU A 58 4.31 4.26 -12.48
C GLU A 58 3.58 5.49 -13.02
N LEU A 59 2.26 5.61 -12.79
CA LEU A 59 1.49 6.80 -13.14
C LEU A 59 2.07 8.07 -12.49
N ALA A 60 2.37 8.02 -11.19
CA ALA A 60 2.97 9.15 -10.48
C ALA A 60 4.33 9.55 -11.07
N VAL A 61 5.19 8.57 -11.40
CA VAL A 61 6.48 8.82 -12.04
C VAL A 61 6.32 9.40 -13.46
N GLN A 62 5.36 8.90 -14.25
CA GLN A 62 5.07 9.43 -15.59
C GLN A 62 4.62 10.90 -15.51
N GLN A 63 3.73 11.22 -14.58
CA GLN A 63 3.27 12.60 -14.37
C GLN A 63 4.40 13.51 -13.91
N ALA A 64 5.26 13.05 -13.00
CA ALA A 64 6.43 13.81 -12.56
C ALA A 64 7.39 14.11 -13.71
N ASN A 65 7.68 13.13 -14.55
CA ASN A 65 8.52 13.35 -15.75
C ASN A 65 7.89 14.30 -16.77
N ALA A 66 6.55 14.28 -16.89
CA ALA A 66 5.82 15.16 -17.81
C ALA A 66 5.71 16.60 -17.27
N SER A 67 5.81 16.82 -15.95
CA SER A 67 5.69 18.15 -15.34
C SER A 67 6.81 19.11 -15.69
N GLY A 68 8.00 18.59 -16.03
CA GLY A 68 9.20 19.40 -16.29
C GLY A 68 9.85 20.00 -15.02
N GLU A 69 9.38 19.61 -13.82
CA GLU A 69 9.90 20.14 -12.55
C GLU A 69 11.26 19.58 -12.14
N PHE A 70 11.67 18.45 -12.73
CA PHE A 70 12.94 17.79 -12.43
C PHE A 70 13.96 18.01 -13.55
N SER A 71 15.21 18.30 -13.17
CA SER A 71 16.34 18.44 -14.12
C SER A 71 16.95 17.09 -14.53
N TYR A 72 16.32 15.98 -14.16
CA TYR A 72 16.72 14.60 -14.44
C TYR A 72 15.48 13.75 -14.71
N LYS A 73 15.70 12.61 -15.35
CA LYS A 73 14.63 11.63 -15.58
C LYS A 73 14.46 10.76 -14.34
N ILE A 74 13.21 10.55 -13.89
CA ILE A 74 12.87 9.63 -12.83
C ILE A 74 12.46 8.29 -13.46
N GLN A 75 13.00 7.19 -12.95
CA GLN A 75 12.67 5.82 -13.39
C GLN A 75 12.18 4.99 -12.22
N LEU A 76 11.02 4.34 -12.39
CA LEU A 76 10.58 3.29 -11.48
C LEU A 76 11.30 1.99 -11.82
N VAL A 77 11.89 1.33 -10.83
CA VAL A 77 12.52 0.01 -10.96
C VAL A 77 11.74 -0.96 -10.09
N ALA A 78 10.94 -1.80 -10.73
CA ALA A 78 10.06 -2.75 -10.04
C ALA A 78 10.71 -4.12 -9.93
N GLU A 79 10.64 -4.72 -8.74
CA GLU A 79 11.05 -6.08 -8.42
C GLU A 79 9.86 -6.85 -7.83
N ASP A 80 9.79 -8.13 -8.12
CA ASP A 80 8.77 -9.05 -7.63
C ASP A 80 9.26 -9.73 -6.35
N ASP A 81 8.50 -9.63 -5.26
CA ASP A 81 8.77 -10.38 -4.04
C ASP A 81 8.01 -11.73 -4.00
N ALA A 82 7.09 -11.97 -4.94
CA ALA A 82 6.27 -13.17 -5.02
C ALA A 82 5.56 -13.54 -3.70
N SER A 83 5.36 -12.59 -2.79
CA SER A 83 4.87 -12.78 -1.40
C SER A 83 5.79 -13.69 -0.56
N ASP A 84 7.07 -13.82 -0.92
CA ASP A 84 8.05 -14.64 -0.23
C ASP A 84 9.13 -13.78 0.44
N PRO A 85 9.36 -13.92 1.76
CA PRO A 85 10.35 -13.10 2.48
C PRO A 85 11.77 -13.19 1.94
N ALA A 86 12.21 -14.37 1.50
CA ALA A 86 13.58 -14.55 0.99
C ALA A 86 13.75 -13.85 -0.38
N THR A 87 12.74 -13.97 -1.25
CA THR A 87 12.68 -13.27 -2.52
C THR A 87 12.63 -11.74 -2.31
N GLY A 88 11.83 -11.27 -1.34
CA GLY A 88 11.76 -9.86 -0.97
C GLY A 88 13.09 -9.30 -0.48
N VAL A 89 13.83 -10.05 0.36
CA VAL A 89 15.17 -9.65 0.80
C VAL A 89 16.14 -9.57 -0.38
N ALA A 90 16.10 -10.52 -1.31
CA ALA A 90 16.93 -10.47 -2.50
C ALA A 90 16.61 -9.26 -3.40
N ALA A 91 15.32 -8.95 -3.58
CA ALA A 91 14.86 -7.77 -4.31
C ALA A 91 15.31 -6.46 -3.63
N ALA A 92 15.16 -6.37 -2.30
CA ALA A 92 15.62 -5.22 -1.51
C ALA A 92 17.14 -5.02 -1.65
N LEU A 93 17.93 -6.08 -1.51
CA LEU A 93 19.40 -6.01 -1.67
C LEU A 93 19.78 -5.56 -3.08
N LYS A 94 19.10 -6.05 -4.11
CA LYS A 94 19.35 -5.65 -5.51
C LYS A 94 19.11 -4.15 -5.70
N LEU A 95 17.98 -3.63 -5.26
CA LEU A 95 17.66 -2.21 -5.36
C LEU A 95 18.59 -1.34 -4.52
N CYS A 96 18.85 -1.73 -3.28
CA CYS A 96 19.73 -0.97 -2.38
C CYS A 96 21.18 -0.89 -2.86
N SER A 97 21.65 -1.92 -3.60
CA SER A 97 23.01 -1.96 -4.17
C SER A 97 23.17 -1.07 -5.40
N ASP A 98 22.10 -0.63 -6.03
CA ASP A 98 22.14 0.31 -7.16
C ASP A 98 22.27 1.74 -6.62
N PRO A 99 23.39 2.46 -6.89
CA PRO A 99 23.61 3.81 -6.36
C PRO A 99 22.63 4.86 -6.89
N ASP A 100 21.97 4.60 -8.03
CA ASP A 100 20.98 5.49 -8.61
C ASP A 100 19.60 5.34 -7.96
N VAL A 101 19.34 4.27 -7.18
CA VAL A 101 18.11 4.07 -6.41
C VAL A 101 18.21 4.90 -5.13
N VAL A 102 17.34 5.88 -4.97
CA VAL A 102 17.39 6.86 -3.88
C VAL A 102 16.36 6.62 -2.78
N ALA A 103 15.26 5.97 -3.10
CA ALA A 103 14.20 5.57 -2.17
C ALA A 103 13.43 4.36 -2.74
N VAL A 104 12.66 3.67 -1.90
CA VAL A 104 11.89 2.49 -2.29
C VAL A 104 10.46 2.57 -1.76
N VAL A 105 9.48 2.20 -2.59
CA VAL A 105 8.09 1.94 -2.18
C VAL A 105 7.90 0.43 -2.07
N SER A 106 7.45 -0.08 -0.96
CA SER A 106 7.23 -1.52 -0.67
C SER A 106 6.60 -1.70 0.72
N HIS A 107 6.04 -2.76 1.10
CA HIS A 107 5.57 -4.01 0.53
C HIS A 107 4.07 -4.18 0.78
N PHE A 108 3.42 -5.16 0.13
CA PHE A 108 2.08 -5.58 0.48
C PHE A 108 2.09 -6.54 1.69
N ASN A 109 2.90 -7.59 1.63
CA ASN A 109 2.90 -8.64 2.66
C ASN A 109 3.71 -8.27 3.89
N SER A 110 3.11 -8.40 5.08
CA SER A 110 3.76 -8.10 6.36
C SER A 110 5.00 -8.96 6.63
N ALA A 111 4.97 -10.25 6.27
CA ALA A 111 6.12 -11.13 6.43
C ALA A 111 7.34 -10.69 5.60
N VAL A 112 7.10 -10.18 4.39
CA VAL A 112 8.15 -9.64 3.51
C VAL A 112 8.67 -8.31 4.05
N ALA A 113 7.78 -7.43 4.48
CA ALA A 113 8.14 -6.15 5.07
C ALA A 113 9.05 -6.33 6.31
N LEU A 114 8.65 -7.18 7.26
CA LEU A 114 9.45 -7.50 8.45
C LEU A 114 10.84 -8.05 8.12
N ALA A 115 10.96 -8.83 7.05
CA ALA A 115 12.24 -9.41 6.63
C ALA A 115 13.17 -8.36 5.97
N THR A 116 12.64 -7.28 5.45
CA THR A 116 13.39 -6.31 4.60
C THR A 116 13.74 -5.00 5.29
N VAL A 117 13.04 -4.58 6.36
CA VAL A 117 13.28 -3.30 7.05
C VAL A 117 14.73 -3.10 7.47
N HIS A 118 15.41 -4.15 7.97
CA HIS A 118 16.83 -4.10 8.32
C HIS A 118 17.74 -3.83 7.10
N THR A 119 17.34 -4.28 5.91
CA THR A 119 18.09 -4.03 4.68
C THR A 119 18.04 -2.55 4.34
N PHE A 120 16.87 -1.93 4.33
CA PHE A 120 16.72 -0.51 4.02
C PHE A 120 17.46 0.37 5.02
N HIS A 121 17.33 0.08 6.32
CA HIS A 121 18.09 0.75 7.37
C HIS A 121 19.61 0.65 7.15
N ARG A 122 20.13 -0.57 6.91
CA ARG A 122 21.56 -0.79 6.68
C ARG A 122 22.14 0.01 5.50
N PHE A 123 21.33 0.22 4.45
CA PHE A 123 21.75 0.97 3.26
C PHE A 123 21.39 2.46 3.33
N GLY A 124 20.71 2.92 4.39
CA GLY A 124 20.29 4.31 4.55
C GLY A 124 19.34 4.77 3.44
N ILE A 125 18.41 3.90 3.03
CA ILE A 125 17.45 4.17 1.96
C ILE A 125 16.05 4.31 2.55
N ALA A 126 15.36 5.42 2.25
CA ALA A 126 13.98 5.62 2.65
C ALA A 126 13.07 4.55 2.03
N GLN A 127 12.34 3.83 2.88
CA GLN A 127 11.26 2.92 2.52
C GLN A 127 9.93 3.58 2.88
N VAL A 128 9.12 3.91 1.87
CA VAL A 128 7.76 4.42 2.08
C VAL A 128 6.77 3.30 1.81
N MET A 129 6.04 2.90 2.84
CA MET A 129 5.22 1.70 2.83
C MET A 129 3.74 2.02 2.64
N PRO A 130 3.12 1.55 1.54
CA PRO A 130 1.72 1.85 1.24
C PRO A 130 0.73 0.87 1.85
N SER A 131 1.17 -0.30 2.32
CA SER A 131 0.21 -1.39 2.54
C SER A 131 0.47 -2.34 3.68
N SER A 132 1.70 -2.75 3.99
CA SER A 132 1.96 -3.69 5.08
C SER A 132 1.54 -3.10 6.43
N ILE A 133 0.68 -3.83 7.18
CA ILE A 133 0.04 -3.28 8.40
C ILE A 133 0.54 -3.89 9.71
N HIS A 134 1.51 -4.82 9.70
CA HIS A 134 2.06 -5.37 10.94
C HIS A 134 2.70 -4.25 11.78
N PRO A 135 2.32 -4.09 13.07
CA PRO A 135 2.83 -2.98 13.88
C PRO A 135 4.36 -2.93 13.97
N ASP A 136 5.02 -4.07 14.11
CA ASP A 136 6.47 -4.16 14.32
C ASP A 136 7.30 -3.69 13.11
N VAL A 137 6.68 -3.45 11.97
CA VAL A 137 7.38 -2.90 10.79
C VAL A 137 7.92 -1.49 11.08
N THR A 138 7.14 -0.69 11.79
CA THR A 138 7.54 0.66 12.25
C THR A 138 7.83 0.67 13.75
N ARG A 139 6.93 0.11 14.58
CA ARG A 139 7.00 0.18 16.05
C ARG A 139 7.94 -0.84 16.69
N GLY A 140 8.43 -1.82 15.95
CA GLY A 140 9.38 -2.84 16.42
C GLY A 140 10.86 -2.43 16.33
N ASN A 141 11.12 -1.21 15.84
CA ASN A 141 12.47 -0.69 15.63
C ASN A 141 12.46 0.84 15.69
N ASP A 142 13.65 1.47 15.66
CA ASP A 142 13.88 2.91 15.65
C ASP A 142 14.45 3.40 14.31
N TYR A 143 14.09 2.75 13.20
CA TYR A 143 14.64 3.01 11.88
C TYR A 143 13.97 4.20 11.20
N LYS A 144 14.65 5.32 11.12
CA LYS A 144 14.20 6.53 10.41
C LYS A 144 13.94 6.32 8.92
N GLU A 145 14.56 5.29 8.34
CA GLU A 145 14.39 4.92 6.94
C GLU A 145 13.01 4.35 6.64
N VAL A 146 12.29 3.87 7.65
CA VAL A 146 11.03 3.12 7.47
C VAL A 146 9.85 4.02 7.82
N SER A 147 8.98 4.26 6.82
CA SER A 147 7.75 5.04 6.98
C SER A 147 6.57 4.27 6.43
N ARG A 148 5.45 4.28 7.16
CA ARG A 148 4.19 3.67 6.71
C ARG A 148 3.08 4.71 6.62
N ILE A 149 2.45 4.81 5.45
CA ILE A 149 1.44 5.84 5.18
C ILE A 149 -0.01 5.35 5.30
N CYS A 150 -0.22 4.05 5.51
CA CYS A 150 -1.54 3.49 5.86
C CYS A 150 -1.67 3.24 7.36
N ALA A 151 -2.89 2.98 7.83
CA ALA A 151 -3.14 2.56 9.19
C ALA A 151 -2.43 1.23 9.50
N ASP A 152 -2.05 1.03 10.76
CA ASP A 152 -1.55 -0.24 11.23
C ASP A 152 -2.68 -1.19 11.63
N ASN A 153 -2.32 -2.42 11.91
CA ASN A 153 -3.26 -3.48 12.30
C ASN A 153 -4.01 -3.15 13.60
N ILE A 154 -3.39 -2.44 14.53
CA ILE A 154 -4.03 -2.04 15.78
C ILE A 154 -5.16 -1.04 15.50
N ALA A 155 -4.88 -0.03 14.67
CA ALA A 155 -5.87 0.97 14.28
C ALA A 155 -7.03 0.34 13.50
N GLU A 156 -6.75 -0.59 12.56
CA GLU A 156 -7.78 -1.29 11.79
C GLU A 156 -8.75 -2.07 12.68
N HIS A 157 -8.22 -2.82 13.68
CA HIS A 157 -9.07 -3.62 14.54
C HIS A 157 -9.89 -2.79 15.52
N ASN A 158 -9.32 -1.71 16.06
CA ASN A 158 -10.10 -0.78 16.87
C ASN A 158 -11.23 -0.15 16.06
N PHE A 159 -10.92 0.37 14.86
CA PHE A 159 -11.91 0.97 13.98
C PHE A 159 -13.00 -0.02 13.55
N GLY A 160 -12.63 -1.26 13.25
CA GLY A 160 -13.57 -2.33 12.91
C GLY A 160 -14.49 -2.70 14.07
N ALA A 161 -13.95 -2.84 15.28
CA ALA A 161 -14.71 -3.20 16.46
C ALA A 161 -15.72 -2.11 16.88
N ASP A 162 -15.44 -0.83 16.62
CA ASP A 162 -16.40 0.27 16.82
C ASP A 162 -17.70 0.01 16.05
N LEU A 163 -17.64 -0.62 14.88
CA LEU A 163 -18.82 -1.01 14.13
C LEU A 163 -19.40 -2.34 14.63
N VAL A 164 -18.62 -3.42 14.51
CA VAL A 164 -19.19 -4.78 14.61
C VAL A 164 -19.45 -5.21 16.06
N VAL A 165 -18.71 -4.68 17.03
CA VAL A 165 -18.86 -5.00 18.44
C VAL A 165 -19.71 -3.96 19.18
N ASP A 166 -19.46 -2.66 18.98
CA ASP A 166 -20.10 -1.61 19.76
C ASP A 166 -21.41 -1.14 19.13
N LYS A 167 -21.46 -0.87 17.81
CA LYS A 167 -22.69 -0.43 17.14
C LYS A 167 -23.64 -1.58 16.82
N LEU A 168 -23.15 -2.66 16.20
CA LEU A 168 -23.97 -3.81 15.80
C LEU A 168 -24.23 -4.80 16.97
N GLY A 169 -23.43 -4.73 18.04
CA GLY A 169 -23.65 -5.45 19.28
C GLY A 169 -23.24 -6.92 19.25
N HIS A 170 -22.49 -7.39 18.25
CA HIS A 170 -22.04 -8.78 18.16
C HIS A 170 -20.97 -9.07 19.20
N LYS A 171 -21.24 -9.96 20.15
CA LYS A 171 -20.35 -10.27 21.28
C LYS A 171 -19.79 -11.71 21.24
N LYS A 172 -20.39 -12.64 20.50
CA LYS A 172 -19.97 -14.03 20.42
C LYS A 172 -19.37 -14.31 19.04
N TRP A 173 -18.05 -14.49 18.99
CA TRP A 173 -17.30 -14.63 17.75
C TRP A 173 -16.61 -15.98 17.64
N SER A 174 -16.38 -16.45 16.44
CA SER A 174 -15.34 -17.43 16.10
C SER A 174 -14.34 -16.79 15.16
N SER A 175 -13.07 -17.16 15.27
CA SER A 175 -12.01 -16.64 14.39
C SER A 175 -11.47 -17.74 13.50
N ILE A 176 -11.28 -17.42 12.23
CA ILE A 176 -10.50 -18.21 11.27
C ILE A 176 -9.39 -17.27 10.76
N TYR A 177 -8.15 -17.72 10.80
CA TYR A 177 -7.03 -16.86 10.39
C TYR A 177 -5.92 -17.68 9.71
N ASP A 178 -5.21 -17.08 8.75
CA ASP A 178 -4.02 -17.72 8.21
C ASP A 178 -2.83 -17.60 9.19
N THR A 179 -1.98 -18.63 9.22
CA THR A 179 -0.84 -18.70 10.14
C THR A 179 0.42 -17.99 9.61
N SER A 180 0.25 -17.01 8.71
CA SER A 180 1.31 -16.06 8.36
C SER A 180 1.50 -15.01 9.44
N SER A 181 2.61 -14.25 9.41
CA SER A 181 2.81 -13.13 10.33
C SER A 181 1.67 -12.09 10.25
N TYR A 182 1.01 -11.96 9.10
CA TYR A 182 -0.14 -11.10 8.93
C TYR A 182 -1.38 -11.65 9.66
N GLY A 183 -1.77 -12.89 9.37
CA GLY A 183 -2.98 -13.47 9.91
C GLY A 183 -2.90 -13.72 11.43
N ASP A 184 -1.76 -14.19 11.94
CA ASP A 184 -1.51 -14.32 13.37
C ASP A 184 -1.64 -12.97 14.09
N ASN A 185 -1.07 -11.89 13.53
CA ASN A 185 -1.18 -10.56 14.10
C ASN A 185 -2.62 -10.04 14.05
N CYS A 186 -3.34 -10.28 12.96
CA CYS A 186 -4.76 -9.95 12.82
C CYS A 186 -5.60 -10.63 13.89
N ASN A 187 -5.44 -11.94 14.07
CA ASN A 187 -6.17 -12.70 15.09
C ASN A 187 -5.90 -12.19 16.50
N ASN A 188 -4.64 -11.96 16.83
CA ASN A 188 -4.24 -11.47 18.15
C ASN A 188 -4.81 -10.09 18.46
N ASN A 189 -4.76 -9.15 17.51
CA ASN A 189 -5.33 -7.82 17.68
C ASN A 189 -6.86 -7.86 17.75
N PHE A 190 -7.53 -8.67 16.90
CA PHE A 190 -8.98 -8.82 16.97
C PHE A 190 -9.42 -9.38 18.32
N LYS A 191 -8.78 -10.44 18.78
CA LYS A 191 -9.07 -11.04 20.08
C LYS A 191 -8.93 -10.05 21.22
N LYS A 192 -7.81 -9.32 21.27
CA LYS A 192 -7.56 -8.29 22.29
C LYS A 192 -8.66 -7.23 22.29
N VAL A 193 -8.96 -6.66 21.14
CA VAL A 193 -9.95 -5.59 21.00
C VAL A 193 -11.36 -6.10 21.32
N LEU A 194 -11.70 -7.35 20.95
CA LEU A 194 -12.96 -8.00 21.27
C LEU A 194 -13.13 -8.17 22.78
N GLU A 195 -12.11 -8.69 23.47
CA GLU A 195 -12.11 -8.89 24.92
C GLU A 195 -12.23 -7.56 25.68
N GLU A 196 -11.50 -6.53 25.28
CA GLU A 196 -11.59 -5.17 25.85
C GLU A 196 -12.99 -4.56 25.75
N ARG A 197 -13.77 -4.96 24.72
CA ARG A 197 -15.16 -4.53 24.51
C ARG A 197 -16.21 -5.52 25.07
N GLY A 198 -15.78 -6.48 25.90
CA GLY A 198 -16.65 -7.46 26.58
C GLY A 198 -17.23 -8.52 25.65
N GLY A 199 -16.62 -8.76 24.51
CA GLY A 199 -16.93 -9.89 23.64
C GLY A 199 -16.17 -11.16 24.02
N VAL A 200 -16.55 -12.28 23.42
CA VAL A 200 -15.99 -13.62 23.69
C VAL A 200 -15.66 -14.30 22.35
N LEU A 201 -14.47 -14.88 22.29
CA LEU A 201 -14.05 -15.73 21.19
C LEU A 201 -14.33 -17.19 21.53
N LEU A 202 -15.27 -17.81 20.81
CA LEU A 202 -15.73 -19.19 21.03
C LEU A 202 -14.76 -20.22 20.45
N SER A 203 -14.07 -19.86 19.35
CA SER A 203 -13.00 -20.68 18.76
C SER A 203 -12.00 -19.82 18.00
N GLU A 204 -10.78 -20.32 17.92
CA GLU A 204 -9.68 -19.80 17.14
C GLU A 204 -9.15 -20.92 16.24
N ASP A 205 -9.29 -20.79 14.94
CA ASP A 205 -8.95 -21.83 13.99
C ASP A 205 -7.92 -21.32 12.96
N GLY A 206 -6.64 -21.66 13.15
CA GLY A 206 -5.55 -21.34 12.24
C GLY A 206 -5.57 -22.21 10.98
N ILE A 207 -5.37 -21.60 9.81
CA ILE A 207 -5.27 -22.28 8.53
C ILE A 207 -3.91 -22.00 7.85
N SER A 208 -3.47 -22.90 6.99
CA SER A 208 -2.33 -22.62 6.13
C SER A 208 -2.75 -21.70 4.98
N VAL A 209 -1.86 -20.79 4.55
CA VAL A 209 -2.04 -20.04 3.31
C VAL A 209 -2.25 -21.01 2.15
N GLY A 210 -3.22 -20.73 1.29
CA GLY A 210 -3.62 -21.61 0.19
C GLY A 210 -4.68 -22.66 0.56
N THR A 211 -5.23 -22.64 1.78
CA THR A 211 -6.34 -23.51 2.18
C THR A 211 -7.57 -23.28 1.29
N LYS A 212 -8.18 -24.36 0.80
CA LYS A 212 -9.33 -24.31 -0.14
C LYS A 212 -10.60 -24.93 0.44
N ASP A 213 -10.51 -25.81 1.42
CA ASP A 213 -11.65 -26.47 2.04
C ASP A 213 -11.79 -26.06 3.51
N PHE A 214 -12.82 -25.29 3.79
CA PHE A 214 -13.16 -24.74 5.10
C PHE A 214 -14.28 -25.51 5.79
N ARG A 215 -14.93 -26.45 5.11
CA ARG A 215 -16.09 -27.19 5.65
C ARG A 215 -15.83 -27.88 6.98
N PRO A 216 -14.66 -28.51 7.24
CA PRO A 216 -14.39 -29.11 8.54
C PRO A 216 -14.41 -28.08 9.69
N ILE A 217 -13.79 -26.91 9.48
CA ILE A 217 -13.76 -25.81 10.45
C ILE A 217 -15.13 -25.17 10.60
N LEU A 218 -15.83 -24.92 9.50
CA LEU A 218 -17.15 -24.30 9.50
C LEU A 218 -18.20 -25.16 10.18
N ASN A 219 -18.16 -26.49 10.02
CA ASN A 219 -19.07 -27.41 10.73
C ASN A 219 -18.84 -27.36 12.25
N LYS A 220 -17.56 -27.31 12.71
CA LYS A 220 -17.23 -27.10 14.12
C LYS A 220 -17.78 -25.76 14.64
N ILE A 221 -17.55 -24.68 13.90
CA ILE A 221 -18.01 -23.34 14.26
C ILE A 221 -19.54 -23.26 14.31
N LYS A 222 -20.24 -23.93 13.39
CA LYS A 222 -21.71 -23.98 13.34
C LYS A 222 -22.32 -24.51 14.63
N GLU A 223 -21.69 -25.55 15.22
CA GLU A 223 -22.14 -26.13 16.51
C GLU A 223 -21.97 -25.16 17.69
N LEU A 224 -21.01 -24.24 17.62
CA LEU A 224 -20.77 -23.21 18.66
C LEU A 224 -21.79 -22.07 18.61
N LYS A 225 -22.52 -21.91 17.51
CA LYS A 225 -23.54 -20.88 17.29
C LYS A 225 -23.01 -19.46 17.57
N PRO A 226 -21.92 -19.03 16.91
CA PRO A 226 -21.44 -17.67 17.04
C PRO A 226 -22.44 -16.69 16.39
N GLU A 227 -22.43 -15.43 16.82
CA GLU A 227 -23.14 -14.33 16.19
C GLU A 227 -22.39 -13.85 14.93
N ALA A 228 -21.07 -13.98 14.94
CA ALA A 228 -20.21 -13.55 13.85
C ALA A 228 -18.93 -14.40 13.73
N ILE A 229 -18.37 -14.41 12.52
CA ILE A 229 -17.07 -15.01 12.21
C ILE A 229 -16.14 -13.88 11.76
N TYR A 230 -14.97 -13.79 12.42
CA TYR A 230 -13.86 -12.99 12.00
C TYR A 230 -12.93 -13.79 11.08
N PHE A 231 -12.48 -13.19 9.97
CA PHE A 231 -11.47 -13.79 9.10
C PHE A 231 -10.20 -12.93 9.06
N GLY A 232 -9.15 -13.42 9.69
CA GLY A 232 -7.82 -12.80 9.73
C GLY A 232 -6.90 -13.38 8.66
N GLY A 233 -7.06 -12.96 7.42
CA GLY A 233 -6.27 -13.49 6.31
C GLY A 233 -6.49 -12.69 5.02
N LEU A 234 -6.18 -13.31 3.87
CA LEU A 234 -6.24 -12.63 2.59
C LEU A 234 -7.48 -13.01 1.77
N THR A 235 -7.70 -12.24 0.72
CA THR A 235 -8.89 -12.20 -0.14
C THR A 235 -9.36 -13.57 -0.63
N ILE A 236 -8.46 -14.42 -1.17
CA ILE A 236 -8.87 -15.67 -1.84
C ILE A 236 -9.45 -16.66 -0.84
N GLU A 237 -8.74 -16.91 0.26
CA GLU A 237 -9.15 -17.81 1.33
C GLU A 237 -10.44 -17.33 1.99
N ALA A 238 -10.52 -16.02 2.27
CA ALA A 238 -11.71 -15.40 2.86
C ALA A 238 -12.95 -15.59 1.98
N ALA A 239 -12.82 -15.37 0.68
CA ALA A 239 -13.91 -15.51 -0.28
C ALA A 239 -14.37 -16.98 -0.43
N LEU A 240 -13.41 -17.92 -0.47
CA LEU A 240 -13.70 -19.36 -0.47
C LEU A 240 -14.41 -19.81 0.81
N CYS A 241 -13.94 -19.32 1.97
CA CYS A 241 -14.57 -19.56 3.26
C CYS A 241 -16.02 -19.04 3.26
N LYS A 242 -16.25 -17.79 2.88
CA LYS A 242 -17.59 -17.18 2.83
C LYS A 242 -18.54 -17.93 1.89
N ARG A 243 -18.04 -18.38 0.74
CA ARG A 243 -18.84 -19.21 -0.17
C ARG A 243 -19.27 -20.53 0.47
N GLN A 244 -18.36 -21.20 1.16
CA GLN A 244 -18.66 -22.47 1.84
C GLN A 244 -19.57 -22.28 3.06
N MET A 245 -19.51 -21.12 3.75
CA MET A 245 -20.50 -20.77 4.78
C MET A 245 -21.91 -20.80 4.20
N LYS A 246 -22.12 -20.18 3.03
CA LYS A 246 -23.42 -20.19 2.36
C LYS A 246 -23.86 -21.61 1.98
N GLU A 247 -22.95 -22.41 1.42
CA GLU A 247 -23.23 -23.83 1.09
C GLU A 247 -23.69 -24.65 2.32
N LEU A 248 -23.22 -24.28 3.51
CA LEU A 248 -23.57 -24.90 4.79
C LEU A 248 -24.78 -24.26 5.49
N GLY A 249 -25.44 -23.28 4.87
CA GLY A 249 -26.59 -22.57 5.44
C GLY A 249 -26.21 -21.77 6.70
N MET A 250 -25.10 -21.02 6.63
CA MET A 250 -24.62 -20.12 7.68
C MET A 250 -24.78 -18.65 7.27
N ASP A 251 -25.81 -18.32 6.47
CA ASP A 251 -26.01 -16.98 5.94
C ASP A 251 -26.37 -15.95 7.02
N ASP A 252 -26.96 -16.39 8.13
CA ASP A 252 -27.38 -15.51 9.25
C ASP A 252 -26.19 -15.09 10.14
N ILE A 253 -25.02 -15.71 9.94
CA ILE A 253 -23.80 -15.40 10.71
C ILE A 253 -23.06 -14.25 10.01
N VAL A 254 -22.83 -13.16 10.75
CA VAL A 254 -22.04 -12.03 10.25
C VAL A 254 -20.63 -12.49 9.90
N TYR A 255 -20.12 -12.04 8.74
CA TYR A 255 -18.73 -12.31 8.33
C TYR A 255 -17.97 -10.99 8.25
N PHE A 256 -16.90 -10.90 9.00
CA PHE A 256 -16.12 -9.68 9.15
C PHE A 256 -14.64 -9.94 8.94
N GLY A 257 -13.95 -8.95 8.37
CA GLY A 257 -12.50 -8.92 8.22
C GLY A 257 -11.96 -7.51 8.10
N VAL A 258 -10.68 -7.40 7.87
CA VAL A 258 -9.99 -6.11 7.70
C VAL A 258 -9.42 -5.96 6.29
N THR A 259 -8.55 -4.99 6.05
CA THR A 259 -8.08 -4.58 4.72
C THR A 259 -7.50 -5.70 3.84
N GLY A 260 -7.11 -6.85 4.40
CA GLY A 260 -6.70 -8.04 3.64
C GLY A 260 -7.80 -8.62 2.73
N LEU A 261 -9.06 -8.27 2.99
CA LEU A 261 -10.22 -8.66 2.19
C LEU A 261 -10.65 -7.58 1.19
N ASP A 262 -10.05 -6.39 1.23
CA ASP A 262 -10.46 -5.22 0.46
C ASP A 262 -9.96 -5.29 -1.00
N SER A 263 -10.49 -6.22 -1.76
CA SER A 263 -10.28 -6.39 -3.19
C SER A 263 -11.57 -6.84 -3.87
N GLU A 264 -11.81 -6.39 -5.10
CA GLU A 264 -12.96 -6.83 -5.89
C GLU A 264 -12.91 -8.34 -6.19
N LYS A 265 -11.74 -8.96 -6.13
CA LYS A 265 -11.59 -10.42 -6.23
C LYS A 265 -12.37 -11.18 -5.15
N PHE A 266 -12.58 -10.60 -3.97
CA PHE A 266 -13.43 -11.20 -2.95
C PHE A 266 -14.85 -11.41 -3.49
N ASN A 267 -15.44 -10.36 -4.06
CA ASN A 267 -16.79 -10.38 -4.60
C ASN A 267 -16.91 -11.35 -5.80
N GLU A 268 -15.90 -11.36 -6.67
CA GLU A 268 -15.86 -12.28 -7.82
C GLU A 268 -15.84 -13.75 -7.38
N ILE A 269 -15.00 -14.11 -6.41
CA ILE A 269 -14.80 -15.51 -5.96
C ILE A 269 -15.97 -15.97 -5.08
N ALA A 270 -16.42 -15.15 -4.14
CA ALA A 270 -17.54 -15.49 -3.25
C ALA A 270 -18.87 -15.44 -3.97
N GLY A 271 -19.00 -14.67 -5.06
CA GLY A 271 -20.23 -14.52 -5.82
C GLY A 271 -21.38 -14.03 -4.94
N SER A 272 -22.55 -14.63 -5.07
CA SER A 272 -23.73 -14.26 -4.25
C SER A 272 -23.56 -14.52 -2.75
N ALA A 273 -22.52 -15.23 -2.32
CA ALA A 273 -22.22 -15.41 -0.91
C ALA A 273 -21.55 -14.17 -0.29
N ALA A 274 -20.95 -13.31 -1.09
CA ALA A 274 -20.32 -12.08 -0.61
C ALA A 274 -21.28 -11.12 0.10
N GLU A 275 -22.56 -11.17 -0.28
CA GLU A 275 -23.59 -10.24 0.22
C GLU A 275 -23.58 -10.14 1.75
N GLY A 276 -23.58 -8.91 2.27
CA GLY A 276 -23.58 -8.64 3.70
C GLY A 276 -22.25 -8.83 4.42
N THR A 277 -21.17 -9.24 3.74
CA THR A 277 -19.83 -9.28 4.34
C THR A 277 -19.39 -7.85 4.68
N ILE A 278 -18.90 -7.67 5.91
CA ILE A 278 -18.43 -6.36 6.42
C ILE A 278 -16.89 -6.39 6.52
N ILE A 279 -16.26 -5.31 6.12
CA ILE A 279 -14.82 -5.15 6.29
C ILE A 279 -14.45 -3.75 6.77
N VAL A 280 -13.31 -3.66 7.44
CA VAL A 280 -12.53 -2.43 7.42
C VAL A 280 -11.80 -2.39 6.08
N GLY A 281 -12.01 -1.34 5.34
CA GLY A 281 -11.35 -1.12 4.06
C GLY A 281 -10.55 0.17 4.05
N LYS A 282 -9.71 0.33 3.05
CA LYS A 282 -9.02 1.57 2.74
C LYS A 282 -10.01 2.58 2.14
N LEU A 283 -9.71 3.87 2.27
CA LEU A 283 -10.53 4.94 1.70
C LEU A 283 -10.77 4.70 0.21
N ALA A 284 -12.03 4.69 -0.19
CA ALA A 284 -12.39 4.62 -1.60
C ALA A 284 -12.39 6.04 -2.19
N LEU A 285 -11.68 6.21 -3.31
CA LEU A 285 -11.71 7.46 -4.06
C LEU A 285 -12.94 7.48 -4.99
N GLY A 286 -13.59 8.65 -5.09
CA GLY A 286 -14.67 8.85 -6.04
C GLY A 286 -14.19 8.81 -7.49
N GLU A 287 -15.07 8.46 -8.43
CA GLU A 287 -14.76 8.44 -9.87
C GLU A 287 -14.36 9.81 -10.42
N ASP A 288 -14.73 10.88 -9.73
CA ASP A 288 -14.40 12.26 -10.06
C ASP A 288 -13.01 12.70 -9.57
N SER A 289 -12.32 11.88 -8.78
CA SER A 289 -10.96 12.19 -8.35
C SER A 289 -9.98 12.22 -9.52
N ASP A 290 -8.99 13.11 -9.45
CA ASP A 290 -7.99 13.26 -10.51
C ASP A 290 -7.13 12.00 -10.68
N PHE A 291 -6.85 11.30 -9.58
CA PHE A 291 -6.14 10.02 -9.62
C PHE A 291 -6.93 8.97 -10.43
N VAL A 292 -8.22 8.77 -10.13
CA VAL A 292 -9.05 7.77 -10.82
C VAL A 292 -9.18 8.08 -12.30
N LYS A 293 -9.42 9.37 -12.65
CA LYS A 293 -9.46 9.81 -14.04
C LYS A 293 -8.14 9.55 -14.78
N ALA A 294 -7.01 9.90 -14.15
CA ALA A 294 -5.69 9.70 -14.73
C ALA A 294 -5.34 8.22 -14.89
N TYR A 295 -5.65 7.39 -13.89
CA TYR A 295 -5.43 5.95 -13.96
C TYR A 295 -6.24 5.30 -15.08
N ASN A 296 -7.52 5.63 -15.20
CA ASN A 296 -8.38 5.14 -16.26
C ASN A 296 -7.91 5.60 -17.66
N ALA A 297 -7.42 6.84 -17.78
CA ALA A 297 -6.86 7.36 -19.03
C ALA A 297 -5.55 6.66 -19.45
N ALA A 298 -4.74 6.19 -18.49
CA ALA A 298 -3.50 5.46 -18.75
C ALA A 298 -3.74 4.03 -19.29
N SER A 299 -4.98 3.50 -19.18
CA SER A 299 -5.40 2.22 -19.78
C SER A 299 -4.54 1.03 -19.34
N PHE A 300 -4.16 0.97 -18.08
CA PHE A 300 -3.49 -0.19 -17.50
C PHE A 300 -4.38 -1.44 -17.57
N SER A 301 -3.76 -2.61 -17.69
CA SER A 301 -4.47 -3.89 -17.81
C SER A 301 -5.14 -4.35 -16.52
N GLU A 302 -4.58 -3.95 -15.36
CA GLU A 302 -5.11 -4.31 -14.05
C GLU A 302 -5.69 -3.06 -13.35
N PRO A 303 -6.75 -3.19 -12.56
CA PRO A 303 -7.28 -2.10 -11.74
C PRO A 303 -6.26 -1.66 -10.66
N TYR A 304 -6.40 -0.44 -10.15
CA TYR A 304 -5.49 0.08 -9.11
C TYR A 304 -5.65 -0.59 -7.75
N GLU A 305 -6.72 -1.36 -7.52
CA GLU A 305 -7.05 -2.00 -6.25
C GLU A 305 -7.05 -0.99 -5.05
N ALA A 306 -7.35 -1.44 -3.86
CA ALA A 306 -7.41 -0.56 -2.68
C ALA A 306 -6.03 0.03 -2.28
N THR A 307 -4.93 -0.59 -2.73
CA THR A 307 -3.56 -0.18 -2.42
C THR A 307 -2.98 0.85 -3.38
N GLY A 308 -3.55 0.97 -4.58
CA GLY A 308 -3.04 1.84 -5.64
C GLY A 308 -2.92 3.30 -5.25
N PRO A 309 -3.96 3.95 -4.68
CA PRO A 309 -3.88 5.34 -4.22
C PRO A 309 -2.76 5.56 -3.21
N TYR A 310 -2.52 4.60 -2.32
CA TYR A 310 -1.43 4.67 -1.34
C TYR A 310 -0.05 4.53 -2.00
N ALA A 311 0.09 3.65 -2.99
CA ALA A 311 1.35 3.52 -3.74
C ALA A 311 1.64 4.78 -4.58
N TYR A 312 0.60 5.41 -5.14
CA TYR A 312 0.70 6.70 -5.82
C TYR A 312 1.22 7.79 -4.88
N ASP A 313 0.64 7.92 -3.68
CA ASP A 313 1.06 8.90 -2.68
C ASP A 313 2.43 8.58 -2.08
N ALA A 314 2.80 7.32 -1.92
CA ALA A 314 4.14 6.92 -1.51
C ALA A 314 5.22 7.43 -2.49
N ILE A 315 4.96 7.32 -3.79
CA ILE A 315 5.79 7.96 -4.81
C ILE A 315 5.74 9.48 -4.69
N GLY A 316 4.56 10.07 -4.49
CA GLY A 316 4.37 11.50 -4.31
C GLY A 316 5.23 12.08 -3.18
N ILE A 317 5.29 11.39 -2.04
CA ILE A 317 6.16 11.74 -0.89
C ILE A 317 7.63 11.74 -1.31
N ILE A 318 8.10 10.70 -2.01
CA ILE A 318 9.48 10.62 -2.49
C ILE A 318 9.76 11.74 -3.51
N LEU A 319 8.82 12.03 -4.42
CA LEU A 319 8.95 13.11 -5.39
C LEU A 319 9.01 14.49 -4.71
N GLU A 320 8.24 14.70 -3.65
CA GLU A 320 8.33 15.92 -2.86
C GLU A 320 9.68 16.06 -2.17
N ALA A 321 10.19 14.99 -1.54
CA ALA A 321 11.53 14.97 -0.98
C ALA A 321 12.60 15.29 -2.05
N LEU A 322 12.50 14.67 -3.24
CA LEU A 322 13.41 14.96 -4.35
C LEU A 322 13.39 16.43 -4.78
N LYS A 323 12.24 17.11 -4.76
CA LYS A 323 12.12 18.55 -5.03
C LYS A 323 12.78 19.40 -3.96
N LYS A 324 12.67 19.00 -2.69
CA LYS A 324 13.13 19.79 -1.54
C LYS A 324 14.62 19.62 -1.27
N VAL A 325 15.11 18.37 -1.32
CA VAL A 325 16.48 18.04 -0.87
C VAL A 325 17.35 17.39 -1.94
N GLY A 326 16.79 17.11 -3.14
CA GLY A 326 17.52 16.46 -4.24
C GLY A 326 17.66 14.95 -4.05
N PRO A 327 18.39 14.27 -4.97
CA PRO A 327 18.49 12.81 -4.99
C PRO A 327 19.64 12.29 -4.09
N ASP A 328 19.63 12.68 -2.84
CA ASP A 328 20.54 12.20 -1.79
C ASP A 328 19.76 11.32 -0.81
N ARG A 329 20.20 10.06 -0.63
CA ARG A 329 19.50 9.06 0.20
C ARG A 329 19.28 9.56 1.63
N LYS A 330 20.36 10.08 2.26
CA LYS A 330 20.29 10.55 3.64
C LYS A 330 19.38 11.76 3.78
N ALA A 331 19.46 12.71 2.86
CA ALA A 331 18.62 13.90 2.90
C ALA A 331 17.13 13.55 2.70
N ILE A 332 16.82 12.55 1.85
CA ILE A 332 15.44 12.05 1.66
C ILE A 332 14.93 11.41 2.96
N VAL A 333 15.74 10.55 3.61
CA VAL A 333 15.39 9.95 4.91
C VAL A 333 15.12 11.04 5.95
N ASP A 334 16.06 11.98 6.11
CA ASP A 334 15.93 13.06 7.10
C ASP A 334 14.70 13.95 6.83
N TYR A 335 14.33 14.17 5.56
CA TYR A 335 13.16 14.95 5.19
C TYR A 335 11.85 14.24 5.52
N ILE A 336 11.74 12.93 5.23
CA ILE A 336 10.51 12.16 5.49
C ILE A 336 10.35 11.89 7.00
N ALA A 337 11.45 11.68 7.72
CA ALA A 337 11.45 11.44 9.17
C ALA A 337 11.38 12.72 10.01
N ASP A 338 11.24 13.88 9.40
CA ASP A 338 11.08 15.15 10.13
C ASP A 338 9.76 15.15 10.91
N PRO A 339 9.74 15.49 12.21
CA PRO A 339 8.50 15.53 13.01
C PRO A 339 7.41 16.47 12.46
N ASP A 340 7.81 17.50 11.70
CA ASP A 340 6.89 18.45 11.07
C ASP A 340 6.50 18.00 9.64
N PHE A 341 6.90 16.79 9.21
CA PHE A 341 6.56 16.27 7.89
C PHE A 341 5.05 16.11 7.72
N GLU A 342 4.54 16.71 6.66
CA GLU A 342 3.16 16.56 6.21
C GLU A 342 3.14 16.41 4.68
N TYR A 343 2.31 15.51 4.19
CA TYR A 343 2.05 15.35 2.76
C TYR A 343 0.54 15.29 2.52
N ASN A 344 0.03 16.10 1.60
CA ASN A 344 -1.39 16.11 1.23
C ASN A 344 -1.55 15.54 -0.18
N GLY A 345 -1.88 14.27 -0.25
CA GLY A 345 -2.02 13.50 -1.49
C GLY A 345 -3.47 13.11 -1.80
N VAL A 346 -3.62 12.09 -2.64
CA VAL A 346 -4.94 11.58 -3.05
C VAL A 346 -5.64 10.81 -1.94
N ILE A 347 -4.88 10.24 -0.98
CA ILE A 347 -5.44 9.62 0.23
C ILE A 347 -5.73 10.64 1.34
N GLY A 348 -5.51 11.93 1.09
CA GLY A 348 -5.63 13.02 2.05
C GLY A 348 -4.31 13.34 2.75
N LEU A 349 -4.42 13.92 3.94
CA LEU A 349 -3.26 14.31 4.74
C LEU A 349 -2.54 13.08 5.31
N THR A 350 -1.24 12.99 5.07
CA THR A 350 -0.33 12.03 5.73
C THR A 350 0.55 12.78 6.72
N LYS A 351 0.51 12.35 7.98
CA LYS A 351 1.42 12.74 9.05
C LYS A 351 2.01 11.49 9.68
N LEU A 352 3.27 11.54 10.01
CA LEU A 352 3.99 10.43 10.65
C LEU A 352 4.25 10.74 12.12
N ASP A 353 4.16 9.71 12.97
CA ASP A 353 4.62 9.79 14.36
C ASP A 353 6.14 9.51 14.45
N GLU A 354 6.67 9.50 15.67
CA GLU A 354 8.09 9.26 15.95
C GLU A 354 8.60 7.88 15.46
N ASP A 355 7.70 6.92 15.28
CA ASP A 355 7.99 5.58 14.76
C ASP A 355 7.86 5.50 13.22
N GLY A 356 7.61 6.61 12.53
CA GLY A 356 7.35 6.63 11.09
C GLY A 356 5.98 6.04 10.68
N GLN A 357 5.05 5.89 11.63
CA GLN A 357 3.70 5.41 11.40
C GLN A 357 2.75 6.57 11.09
N SER A 358 1.94 6.43 10.03
CA SER A 358 0.88 7.41 9.77
C SER A 358 -0.17 7.43 10.89
N VAL A 359 -0.47 8.63 11.38
CA VAL A 359 -1.52 8.88 12.37
C VAL A 359 -2.85 9.31 11.72
N THR A 360 -2.90 9.42 10.40
CA THR A 360 -4.06 9.90 9.64
C THR A 360 -4.69 8.83 8.74
N GLY A 361 -4.18 7.60 8.74
CA GLY A 361 -4.51 6.53 7.78
C GLY A 361 -6.01 6.34 7.58
N GLY A 362 -6.52 6.77 6.41
CA GLY A 362 -7.93 6.77 6.06
C GLY A 362 -8.56 5.38 5.99
N LEU A 363 -9.28 4.99 7.04
CA LEU A 363 -10.07 3.78 7.12
C LEU A 363 -11.54 4.07 6.84
N THR A 364 -12.23 3.12 6.27
CA THR A 364 -13.68 3.17 6.07
C THR A 364 -14.30 1.80 6.35
N TRP A 365 -15.55 1.80 6.80
CA TRP A 365 -16.32 0.57 6.85
C TRP A 365 -16.93 0.31 5.47
N LYS A 366 -16.76 -0.90 4.98
CA LYS A 366 -17.35 -1.35 3.72
C LYS A 366 -18.25 -2.55 3.95
N VAL A 367 -19.23 -2.69 3.08
CA VAL A 367 -20.09 -3.87 3.02
C VAL A 367 -20.20 -4.34 1.57
N SER A 368 -20.20 -5.66 1.36
CA SER A 368 -20.48 -6.20 0.04
C SER A 368 -21.98 -6.11 -0.25
N ARG A 369 -22.34 -5.40 -1.33
CA ARG A 369 -23.72 -5.32 -1.84
C ARG A 369 -23.73 -5.44 -3.38
N ASN A 370 -24.56 -6.34 -3.87
CA ASN A 370 -24.68 -6.57 -5.32
C ASN A 370 -23.33 -6.85 -6.01
N GLY A 371 -22.45 -7.60 -5.34
CA GLY A 371 -21.15 -8.01 -5.88
C GLY A 371 -20.10 -6.90 -5.90
N LYS A 372 -20.26 -5.83 -5.12
CA LYS A 372 -19.30 -4.72 -5.02
C LYS A 372 -19.12 -4.29 -3.57
N TRP A 373 -17.94 -3.80 -3.26
CA TRP A 373 -17.69 -3.08 -2.02
C TRP A 373 -18.32 -1.68 -2.09
N VAL A 374 -19.17 -1.36 -1.13
CA VAL A 374 -19.75 -0.02 -0.94
C VAL A 374 -19.51 0.44 0.48
N SER A 375 -19.48 1.75 0.69
CA SER A 375 -19.40 2.30 2.06
C SER A 375 -20.57 1.79 2.88
N TRP A 376 -20.28 1.30 4.09
CA TRP A 376 -21.31 0.88 5.02
C TRP A 376 -22.11 2.12 5.50
N SER A 377 -23.40 2.05 5.40
CA SER A 377 -24.33 3.07 5.92
C SER A 377 -25.43 2.37 6.71
N GLU A 378 -25.88 3.00 7.77
CA GLU A 378 -27.01 2.52 8.60
C GLU A 378 -28.28 2.34 7.78
#